data_5870e8ce5bb7b8633d2b7c1f7f4b203e
#
_entry.id   5870e8ce5bb7b8633d2b7c1f7f4b203e
#
_cell.length_a   1.000
_cell.length_b   1.000
_cell.length_c   1.000
_cell.angle_alpha   90.00
_cell.angle_beta   90.00
_cell.angle_gamma   90.00
#
_symmetry.space_group_name_H-M   'P 1'
#
loop_
_entity.id
_entity.type
_entity.pdbx_description
1 polymer ?
#
loop_
_entity_poly.entity_id
_entity_poly.type
_entity_poly.pdbx_seq_one_letter_code
_entity_poly.pdbx_strand_id
1 'polypeptide(L)'
;MILGIGNDLIDIRRIEQTLDRFGDRFVNRIFTDTEQKKSDKRSLRAASYAKRFASKEACSKALGTGFRKGVFWRDMGVINLPSGKPTMALTGGALKRLEDLTPSGMTAQIDLTITDDFLLAQAIVIISAVPEIRTKDQTHELAPKPGPPPLTAGE
;
A
#
# COMPACT_ATOMS: atom_id res chain seq x y z
N MET A 1 -7.93 7.60 -13.25
CA MET A 1 -7.88 9.01 -12.79
C MET A 1 -6.95 9.10 -11.57
N ILE A 2 -6.26 10.23 -11.37
CA ILE A 2 -5.42 10.45 -10.19
C ILE A 2 -6.33 10.87 -9.02
N LEU A 3 -6.19 10.18 -7.88
CA LEU A 3 -6.92 10.45 -6.64
C LEU A 3 -6.10 11.29 -5.66
N GLY A 4 -4.78 11.13 -5.68
CA GLY A 4 -3.88 11.87 -4.79
C GLY A 4 -2.42 11.75 -5.20
N ILE A 5 -1.65 12.76 -4.83
CA ILE A 5 -0.20 12.82 -5.03
C ILE A 5 0.43 13.27 -3.71
N GLY A 6 1.49 12.59 -3.31
CA GLY A 6 2.29 12.97 -2.15
C GLY A 6 3.78 12.91 -2.46
N ASN A 7 4.50 13.84 -1.91
CA ASN A 7 5.96 13.90 -1.98
C ASN A 7 6.52 14.24 -0.60
N ASP A 8 7.60 13.60 -0.25
CA ASP A 8 8.34 13.91 0.98
C ASP A 8 9.85 13.82 0.77
N LEU A 9 10.55 14.73 1.39
CA LEU A 9 12.01 14.83 1.39
C LEU A 9 12.50 14.90 2.83
N ILE A 10 13.45 14.05 3.20
CA ILE A 10 13.98 14.00 4.56
C ILE A 10 15.50 13.96 4.56
N ASP A 11 16.11 14.63 5.55
CA ASP A 11 17.52 14.50 5.86
C ASP A 11 17.76 13.20 6.63
N ILE A 12 18.58 12.31 6.06
CA ILE A 12 18.89 10.99 6.63
C ILE A 12 19.50 11.10 8.03
N ARG A 13 20.26 12.17 8.30
CA ARG A 13 20.88 12.39 9.62
C ARG A 13 19.83 12.60 10.72
N ARG A 14 18.66 13.15 10.40
CA ARG A 14 17.56 13.29 11.39
C ARG A 14 17.01 11.92 11.80
N ILE A 15 16.93 10.99 10.85
CA ILE A 15 16.52 9.62 11.15
C ILE A 15 17.60 8.90 11.95
N GLU A 16 18.88 9.08 11.58
CA GLU A 16 20.01 8.51 12.32
C GLU A 16 20.00 8.96 13.78
N GLN A 17 19.92 10.27 14.02
CA GLN A 17 19.82 10.84 15.38
C GLN A 17 18.60 10.31 16.16
N THR A 18 17.48 10.12 15.48
CA THR A 18 16.25 9.59 16.12
C THR A 18 16.42 8.12 16.47
N LEU A 19 17.05 7.32 15.60
CA LEU A 19 17.40 5.94 15.87
C LEU A 19 18.34 5.82 17.06
N ASP A 20 19.38 6.65 17.13
CA ASP A 20 20.35 6.66 18.23
C ASP A 20 19.70 7.05 19.57
N ARG A 21 18.78 8.02 19.52
CA ARG A 21 18.13 8.53 20.73
C ARG A 21 17.04 7.64 21.27
N PHE A 22 16.20 7.07 20.41
CA PHE A 22 14.97 6.35 20.80
C PHE A 22 15.00 4.87 20.46
N GLY A 23 15.90 4.40 19.60
CA GLY A 23 16.10 2.99 19.26
C GLY A 23 14.81 2.28 18.85
N ASP A 24 14.57 1.13 19.48
CA ASP A 24 13.41 0.26 19.18
C ASP A 24 12.07 0.94 19.43
N ARG A 25 12.02 1.89 20.36
CA ARG A 25 10.78 2.64 20.64
C ARG A 25 10.32 3.43 19.41
N PHE A 26 11.22 4.09 18.71
CA PHE A 26 10.94 4.78 17.45
C PHE A 26 10.58 3.80 16.34
N VAL A 27 11.42 2.77 16.17
CA VAL A 27 11.27 1.76 15.10
C VAL A 27 9.91 1.05 15.21
N ASN A 28 9.56 0.57 16.42
CA ASN A 28 8.32 -0.17 16.62
C ASN A 28 7.06 0.71 16.47
N ARG A 29 7.17 2.00 16.72
CA ARG A 29 6.05 2.93 16.55
C ARG A 29 5.75 3.26 15.10
N ILE A 30 6.78 3.36 14.28
CA ILE A 30 6.69 3.91 12.91
C ILE A 30 6.65 2.81 11.84
N PHE A 31 7.48 1.77 11.97
CA PHE A 31 7.75 0.82 10.90
C PHE A 31 7.08 -0.53 11.14
N THR A 32 6.61 -1.14 10.06
CA THR A 32 6.09 -2.51 10.07
C THR A 32 7.22 -3.52 10.29
N ASP A 33 6.88 -4.73 10.72
CA ASP A 33 7.87 -5.80 10.95
C ASP A 33 8.64 -6.15 9.66
N THR A 34 7.98 -6.10 8.51
CA THR A 34 8.62 -6.31 7.21
C THR A 34 9.66 -5.23 6.90
N GLU A 35 9.33 -3.97 7.16
CA GLU A 35 10.24 -2.84 6.97
C GLU A 35 11.44 -2.91 7.91
N GLN A 36 11.23 -3.28 9.17
CA GLN A 36 12.28 -3.45 10.16
C GLN A 36 13.26 -4.54 9.75
N LYS A 37 12.76 -5.75 9.43
CA LYS A 37 13.60 -6.87 8.98
C LYS A 37 14.46 -6.52 7.77
N LYS A 38 13.92 -5.71 6.85
CA LYS A 38 14.62 -5.30 5.64
C LYS A 38 15.66 -4.21 5.91
N SER A 39 15.35 -3.24 6.76
CA SER A 39 16.23 -2.11 7.08
C SER A 39 17.38 -2.52 8.00
N ASP A 40 17.13 -3.39 8.97
CA ASP A 40 18.15 -3.83 9.92
C ASP A 40 19.25 -4.68 9.27
N LYS A 41 18.98 -5.29 8.12
CA LYS A 41 19.97 -6.05 7.33
C LYS A 41 20.86 -5.16 6.43
N ARG A 42 20.55 -3.87 6.31
CA ARG A 42 21.29 -2.96 5.43
C ARG A 42 22.49 -2.34 6.15
N SER A 43 23.62 -2.26 5.46
CA SER A 43 24.80 -1.53 5.95
C SER A 43 24.49 -0.05 6.20
N LEU A 44 23.69 0.57 5.32
CA LEU A 44 23.18 1.94 5.47
C LEU A 44 21.77 1.92 6.12
N ARG A 45 21.72 1.48 7.37
CA ARG A 45 20.47 1.28 8.14
C ARG A 45 19.63 2.55 8.21
N ALA A 46 20.23 3.69 8.57
CA ALA A 46 19.53 4.97 8.68
C ALA A 46 18.94 5.43 7.35
N ALA A 47 19.66 5.30 6.24
CA ALA A 47 19.16 5.63 4.91
C ALA A 47 17.98 4.72 4.51
N SER A 48 18.04 3.44 4.86
CA SER A 48 16.95 2.50 4.61
C SER A 48 15.67 2.88 5.37
N TYR A 49 15.77 3.26 6.64
CA TYR A 49 14.65 3.76 7.42
C TYR A 49 14.15 5.13 6.93
N ALA A 50 15.06 6.03 6.56
CA ALA A 50 14.69 7.35 6.04
C ALA A 50 13.86 7.26 4.76
N LYS A 51 14.20 6.37 3.83
CA LYS A 51 13.42 6.11 2.61
C LYS A 51 11.99 5.63 2.93
N ARG A 52 11.85 4.75 3.91
CA ARG A 52 10.55 4.24 4.34
C ARG A 52 9.74 5.30 5.08
N PHE A 53 10.40 6.08 5.91
CA PHE A 53 9.77 7.23 6.59
C PHE A 53 9.22 8.23 5.58
N ALA A 54 10.03 8.65 4.59
CA ALA A 54 9.60 9.54 3.52
C ALA A 54 8.43 8.95 2.71
N SER A 55 8.43 7.62 2.46
CA SER A 55 7.34 6.94 1.76
C SER A 55 6.01 7.00 2.52
N LYS A 56 6.04 6.85 3.84
CA LYS A 56 4.84 6.96 4.70
C LYS A 56 4.30 8.39 4.75
N GLU A 57 5.19 9.38 4.88
CA GLU A 57 4.83 10.80 4.82
C GLU A 57 4.21 11.14 3.46
N ALA A 58 4.84 10.73 2.36
CA ALA A 58 4.31 10.93 1.02
C ALA A 58 2.94 10.25 0.84
N CYS A 59 2.78 9.02 1.33
CA CYS A 59 1.51 8.29 1.27
C CYS A 59 0.41 9.00 2.06
N SER A 60 0.70 9.47 3.27
CA SER A 60 -0.26 10.22 4.09
C SER A 60 -0.73 11.52 3.42
N LYS A 61 0.17 12.19 2.70
CA LYS A 61 -0.14 13.37 1.88
C LYS A 61 -1.02 13.01 0.68
N ALA A 62 -0.71 11.91 0.00
CA ALA A 62 -1.52 11.41 -1.13
C ALA A 62 -2.93 11.01 -0.69
N LEU A 63 -3.12 10.45 0.51
CA LEU A 63 -4.42 10.16 1.12
C LEU A 63 -5.18 11.44 1.54
N GLY A 64 -4.51 12.59 1.60
CA GLY A 64 -5.09 13.88 1.95
C GLY A 64 -5.40 14.05 3.43
N THR A 65 -4.93 13.16 4.29
CA THR A 65 -5.22 13.18 5.73
C THR A 65 -4.02 13.53 6.59
N GLY A 66 -2.79 13.34 6.08
CA GLY A 66 -1.64 13.23 6.96
C GLY A 66 -1.85 12.08 7.95
N PHE A 67 -1.29 12.18 9.14
CA PHE A 67 -1.48 11.21 10.24
C PHE A 67 -2.66 11.60 11.14
N ARG A 68 -3.81 11.87 10.53
CA ARG A 68 -5.07 12.24 11.20
C ARG A 68 -6.19 11.33 10.71
N LYS A 69 -7.37 11.47 11.29
CA LYS A 69 -8.59 10.75 10.89
C LYS A 69 -8.42 9.21 10.89
N GLY A 70 -7.70 8.70 11.88
CA GLY A 70 -7.49 7.25 12.02
C GLY A 70 -6.38 6.66 11.13
N VAL A 71 -5.61 7.49 10.43
CA VAL A 71 -4.45 7.05 9.65
C VAL A 71 -3.20 7.05 10.52
N PHE A 72 -2.60 5.90 10.73
CA PHE A 72 -1.43 5.69 11.57
C PHE A 72 -0.21 5.23 10.78
N TRP A 73 0.98 5.45 11.36
CA TRP A 73 2.25 5.10 10.73
C TRP A 73 2.33 3.63 10.28
N ARG A 74 1.92 2.70 11.13
CA ARG A 74 1.99 1.26 10.84
C ARG A 74 0.89 0.76 9.91
N ASP A 75 -0.09 1.57 9.61
CA ASP A 75 -1.12 1.26 8.59
C ASP A 75 -0.57 1.35 7.16
N MET A 76 0.61 1.91 6.99
CA MET A 76 1.26 2.11 5.70
C MET A 76 2.62 1.42 5.71
N GLY A 77 2.82 0.39 4.92
CA GLY A 77 4.08 -0.35 4.83
C GLY A 77 4.65 -0.31 3.42
N VAL A 78 5.96 -0.06 3.30
CA VAL A 78 6.66 -0.22 2.03
C VAL A 78 6.93 -1.71 1.80
N ILE A 79 6.43 -2.23 0.70
CA ILE A 79 6.68 -3.59 0.23
C ILE A 79 7.25 -3.57 -1.19
N ASN A 80 7.82 -4.69 -1.63
CA ASN A 80 8.24 -4.87 -3.01
C ASN A 80 7.34 -5.88 -3.70
N LEU A 81 6.89 -5.55 -4.90
CA LEU A 81 6.24 -6.48 -5.80
C LEU A 81 7.24 -7.57 -6.24
N PRO A 82 6.77 -8.71 -6.80
CA PRO A 82 7.65 -9.75 -7.35
C PRO A 82 8.66 -9.23 -8.38
N SER A 83 8.32 -8.17 -9.11
CA SER A 83 9.22 -7.47 -10.05
C SER A 83 10.36 -6.70 -9.37
N GLY A 84 10.33 -6.56 -8.03
CA GLY A 84 11.23 -5.70 -7.27
C GLY A 84 10.76 -4.25 -7.13
N LYS A 85 9.73 -3.83 -7.87
CA LYS A 85 9.17 -2.47 -7.79
C LYS A 85 8.59 -2.22 -6.40
N PRO A 86 8.94 -1.09 -5.73
CA PRO A 86 8.33 -0.75 -4.45
C PRO A 86 6.88 -0.30 -4.63
N THR A 87 6.06 -0.60 -3.64
CA THR A 87 4.70 -0.07 -3.50
C THR A 87 4.34 0.06 -2.01
N MET A 88 3.14 0.56 -1.73
CA MET A 88 2.62 0.66 -0.37
C MET A 88 1.55 -0.41 -0.13
N ALA A 89 1.67 -1.14 0.97
CA ALA A 89 0.59 -1.96 1.52
C ALA A 89 -0.13 -1.15 2.60
N LEU A 90 -1.43 -0.96 2.44
CA LEU A 90 -2.26 -0.23 3.39
C LEU A 90 -3.13 -1.18 4.20
N THR A 91 -3.29 -0.87 5.48
CA THR A 91 -4.17 -1.56 6.43
C THR A 91 -4.94 -0.55 7.27
N GLY A 92 -5.86 -1.01 8.12
CA GLY A 92 -6.53 -0.16 9.10
C GLY A 92 -7.14 1.10 8.52
N GLY A 93 -6.93 2.23 9.19
CA GLY A 93 -7.49 3.52 8.80
C GLY A 93 -6.95 4.06 7.48
N ALA A 94 -5.71 3.74 7.11
CA ALA A 94 -5.17 4.13 5.80
C ALA A 94 -5.86 3.39 4.65
N LEU A 95 -6.12 2.08 4.81
CA LEU A 95 -6.87 1.30 3.82
C LEU A 95 -8.30 1.84 3.70
N LYS A 96 -8.99 2.05 4.82
CA LYS A 96 -10.34 2.62 4.81
C LYS A 96 -10.37 3.97 4.08
N ARG A 97 -9.39 4.83 4.33
CA ARG A 97 -9.31 6.11 3.63
C ARG A 97 -9.10 5.95 2.12
N LEU A 98 -8.29 4.98 1.70
CA LEU A 98 -8.10 4.65 0.28
C LEU A 98 -9.40 4.20 -0.37
N GLU A 99 -10.15 3.33 0.32
CA GLU A 99 -11.48 2.86 -0.13
C GLU A 99 -12.46 4.04 -0.26
N ASP A 100 -12.52 4.93 0.73
CA ASP A 100 -13.38 6.13 0.70
C ASP A 100 -13.03 7.09 -0.46
N LEU A 101 -11.77 7.12 -0.90
CA LEU A 101 -11.32 7.93 -2.04
C LEU A 101 -11.61 7.28 -3.39
N THR A 102 -11.75 5.96 -3.42
CA THR A 102 -11.87 5.20 -4.66
C THR A 102 -13.32 5.22 -5.15
N PRO A 103 -13.58 5.73 -6.36
CA PRO A 103 -14.94 5.74 -6.91
C PRO A 103 -15.50 4.33 -7.09
N SER A 104 -16.82 4.19 -7.00
CA SER A 104 -17.52 2.93 -7.26
C SER A 104 -17.19 2.37 -8.64
N GLY A 105 -16.94 1.07 -8.75
CA GLY A 105 -16.57 0.38 -10.00
C GLY A 105 -15.13 0.64 -10.46
N MET A 106 -14.30 1.17 -9.57
CA MET A 106 -12.88 1.38 -9.82
C MET A 106 -12.03 0.69 -8.76
N THR A 107 -10.81 0.36 -9.12
CA THR A 107 -9.78 -0.20 -8.22
C THR A 107 -8.67 0.82 -8.02
N ALA A 108 -8.28 1.04 -6.77
CA ALA A 108 -7.15 1.91 -6.46
C ALA A 108 -5.82 1.24 -6.80
N GLN A 109 -4.92 2.02 -7.36
CA GLN A 109 -3.53 1.64 -7.62
C GLN A 109 -2.61 2.64 -6.93
N ILE A 110 -1.55 2.14 -6.28
CA ILE A 110 -0.55 2.97 -5.62
C ILE A 110 0.79 2.77 -6.32
N ASP A 111 1.32 3.83 -6.88
CA ASP A 111 2.65 3.89 -7.45
C ASP A 111 3.58 4.66 -6.49
N LEU A 112 4.73 4.05 -6.21
CA LEU A 112 5.75 4.58 -5.32
C LEU A 112 7.09 4.60 -6.02
N THR A 113 7.78 5.73 -5.95
CA THR A 113 9.20 5.81 -6.28
C THR A 113 9.97 6.39 -5.10
N ILE A 114 11.16 5.85 -4.86
CA ILE A 114 12.00 6.18 -3.72
C ILE A 114 13.43 6.38 -4.23
N THR A 115 14.06 7.43 -3.79
CA THR A 115 15.48 7.68 -4.08
C THR A 115 16.18 8.24 -2.85
N ASP A 116 17.48 8.04 -2.79
CA ASP A 116 18.35 8.68 -1.82
C ASP A 116 19.66 9.08 -2.50
N ASP A 117 20.11 10.27 -2.14
CA ASP A 117 21.45 10.75 -2.41
C ASP A 117 21.90 11.47 -1.13
N PHE A 118 22.91 10.92 -0.48
CA PHE A 118 23.35 11.43 0.82
C PHE A 118 23.61 12.93 0.73
N LEU A 119 22.95 13.73 1.53
CA LEU A 119 22.29 13.54 2.83
C LEU A 119 20.76 13.27 2.80
N LEU A 120 20.14 13.18 1.66
CA LEU A 120 18.69 13.26 1.51
C LEU A 120 18.09 11.94 1.06
N ALA A 121 16.87 11.66 1.50
CA ALA A 121 16.00 10.62 0.95
C ALA A 121 14.68 11.24 0.53
N GLN A 122 14.13 10.79 -0.59
CA GLN A 122 12.88 11.28 -1.15
C GLN A 122 11.96 10.14 -1.54
N ALA A 123 10.67 10.36 -1.40
CA ALA A 123 9.63 9.47 -1.90
C ALA A 123 8.51 10.26 -2.59
N ILE A 124 7.98 9.69 -3.66
CA ILE A 124 6.77 10.19 -4.34
C ILE A 124 5.77 9.06 -4.38
N VAL A 125 4.53 9.35 -3.98
CA VAL A 125 3.40 8.44 -4.05
C VAL A 125 2.33 9.05 -4.95
N ILE A 126 1.84 8.24 -5.89
CA ILE A 126 0.68 8.56 -6.72
C ILE A 126 -0.39 7.51 -6.44
N ILE A 127 -1.57 7.96 -6.05
CA ILE A 127 -2.76 7.11 -5.92
C ILE A 127 -3.65 7.40 -7.13
N SER A 128 -3.97 6.37 -7.89
CA SER A 128 -4.86 6.46 -9.03
C SER A 128 -5.99 5.43 -8.93
N ALA A 129 -7.10 5.69 -9.62
CA ALA A 129 -8.17 4.73 -9.78
C ALA A 129 -8.25 4.30 -11.25
N VAL A 130 -8.35 2.99 -11.46
CA VAL A 130 -8.52 2.37 -12.78
C VAL A 130 -9.85 1.61 -12.80
N PRO A 131 -10.54 1.52 -13.96
CA PRO A 131 -11.77 0.73 -14.06
C PRO A 131 -11.52 -0.73 -13.66
N GLU A 132 -12.46 -1.33 -12.95
CA GLU A 132 -12.44 -2.77 -12.69
C GLU A 132 -12.59 -3.53 -14.02
N ILE A 133 -11.66 -4.44 -14.31
CA ILE A 133 -11.80 -5.35 -15.43
C ILE A 133 -12.82 -6.39 -15.03
N ARG A 134 -14.08 -6.24 -15.47
CA ARG A 134 -15.07 -7.32 -15.36
C ARG A 134 -14.63 -8.42 -16.31
N THR A 135 -14.02 -9.48 -15.80
CA THR A 135 -13.86 -10.73 -16.55
C THR A 135 -15.24 -11.28 -16.83
N LYS A 136 -15.59 -11.48 -18.12
CA LYS A 136 -16.89 -12.00 -18.58
C LYS A 136 -17.10 -13.48 -18.26
N ASP A 137 -16.45 -14.05 -17.26
CA ASP A 137 -16.44 -15.48 -16.95
C ASP A 137 -17.36 -15.91 -15.79
N GLN A 138 -18.40 -15.12 -15.46
CA GLN A 138 -19.41 -15.59 -14.48
C GLN A 138 -20.84 -15.63 -15.04
N THR A 139 -21.03 -15.76 -16.34
CA THR A 139 -22.36 -16.00 -16.93
C THR A 139 -22.55 -17.42 -17.46
N HIS A 140 -21.80 -18.39 -16.97
CA HIS A 140 -22.02 -19.80 -17.32
C HIS A 140 -22.33 -20.63 -16.09
N GLU A 141 -23.41 -20.27 -15.40
CA GLU A 141 -24.07 -21.23 -14.52
C GLU A 141 -25.51 -20.80 -14.26
N LEU A 142 -26.39 -21.29 -15.07
CA LEU A 142 -27.78 -21.64 -14.80
C LEU A 142 -28.47 -22.05 -16.11
N ALA A 143 -27.96 -23.10 -16.76
CA ALA A 143 -28.79 -23.89 -17.64
C ALA A 143 -29.66 -24.76 -16.71
N PRO A 144 -31.01 -24.73 -16.82
CA PRO A 144 -31.84 -25.62 -16.03
C PRO A 144 -31.55 -27.05 -16.42
N LYS A 145 -31.35 -27.92 -15.43
CA LYS A 145 -31.21 -29.37 -15.64
C LYS A 145 -32.42 -29.90 -16.41
N PRO A 146 -32.22 -30.73 -17.45
CA PRO A 146 -33.35 -31.37 -18.13
C PRO A 146 -34.13 -32.21 -17.13
N GLY A 147 -35.45 -32.03 -17.13
CA GLY A 147 -36.36 -32.81 -16.32
C GLY A 147 -36.31 -34.30 -16.66
N PRO A 148 -36.75 -35.19 -15.75
CA PRO A 148 -36.79 -36.62 -15.99
C PRO A 148 -37.65 -36.96 -17.19
N PRO A 149 -37.32 -38.01 -17.95
CA PRO A 149 -38.09 -38.44 -19.11
C PRO A 149 -39.49 -38.91 -18.67
N PRO A 150 -40.53 -38.75 -19.53
CA PRO A 150 -41.89 -39.19 -19.20
C PRO A 150 -41.93 -40.71 -19.05
N LEU A 151 -42.64 -41.15 -18.01
CA LEU A 151 -42.92 -42.55 -17.77
C LEU A 151 -43.77 -43.07 -18.95
N THR A 152 -43.24 -44.02 -19.73
CA THR A 152 -44.02 -44.77 -20.70
C THR A 152 -44.94 -45.72 -19.96
N ALA A 153 -46.24 -45.55 -20.15
CA ALA A 153 -47.23 -46.51 -19.75
C ALA A 153 -46.99 -47.78 -20.59
N GLY A 154 -46.63 -48.88 -19.93
CA GLY A 154 -46.59 -50.21 -20.53
C GLY A 154 -47.94 -50.87 -20.41
N GLU A 155 -48.33 -51.45 -21.51
CA GLU A 155 -49.46 -52.37 -21.59
C GLU A 155 -49.22 -53.66 -20.78
#